data_c73664493278479c527c9d1e42929220
#
_entry.id   c73664493278479c527c9d1e42929220
#
_cell.length_a   1.000
_cell.length_b   1.000
_cell.length_c   1.000
_cell.angle_alpha   90.00
_cell.angle_beta   90.00
_cell.angle_gamma   90.00
#
_symmetry.space_group_name_H-M   'P 1'
#
loop_
_entity.id
_entity.type
_entity.pdbx_description
1 polymer ?
#
loop_
_entity_poly.entity_id
_entity_poly.type
_entity_poly.pdbx_seq_one_letter_code
_entity_poly.pdbx_strand_id
1 'polypeptide(L)'
;EHYRRALALDPGHQDAHEGLATVALLLGRFAEGWEHYRHRISMRLPGAVLPPPVLPADLAGRRVLVVRDQGLGDEIFFLRFAAPLKARGAHVMYRPDPRLAAMLARTGILDRLLAPDEAVEADFTCSVGDLPWLLGMRECSEAPPSLVLPPIAAPCDALRALLARLGARPYIGVTWRAGDKTKAHALYKECPLSDLARVLRQVPGTVLVLQRHPAEGEIEAFANVLGRPAHD
;
A
#
# COMPACT_ATOMS: atom_id res chain seq x y z
N GLU A 1 14.00 13.21 -19.30
CA GLU A 1 14.49 13.24 -20.70
C GLU A 1 15.09 11.88 -21.09
N HIS A 2 16.05 11.35 -20.35
CA HIS A 2 16.74 10.08 -20.69
C HIS A 2 15.81 8.89 -20.88
N TYR A 3 14.83 8.69 -20.03
CA TYR A 3 13.85 7.60 -20.19
C TYR A 3 13.04 7.74 -21.48
N ARG A 4 12.62 8.98 -21.85
CA ARG A 4 11.91 9.17 -23.11
C ARG A 4 12.77 8.90 -24.34
N ARG A 5 14.07 9.24 -24.27
CA ARG A 5 15.01 8.88 -25.33
C ARG A 5 15.20 7.37 -25.45
N ALA A 6 15.28 6.67 -24.33
CA ALA A 6 15.36 5.21 -24.31
C ALA A 6 14.11 4.58 -24.97
N LEU A 7 12.91 5.06 -24.62
CA LEU A 7 11.66 4.58 -25.23
C LEU A 7 11.49 4.95 -26.70
N ALA A 8 12.14 6.04 -27.16
CA ALA A 8 12.16 6.37 -28.58
C ALA A 8 13.04 5.40 -29.40
N LEU A 9 14.07 4.83 -28.79
CA LEU A 9 14.95 3.83 -29.39
C LEU A 9 14.39 2.40 -29.25
N ASP A 10 13.83 2.10 -28.10
CA ASP A 10 13.19 0.82 -27.76
C ASP A 10 11.89 1.08 -27.03
N PRO A 11 10.73 1.11 -27.73
CA PRO A 11 9.43 1.31 -27.11
C PRO A 11 9.03 0.26 -26.07
N GLY A 12 9.67 -0.91 -26.07
CA GLY A 12 9.46 -1.99 -25.10
C GLY A 12 10.40 -1.94 -23.89
N HIS A 13 11.27 -0.93 -23.78
CA HIS A 13 12.28 -0.85 -22.73
C HIS A 13 11.66 -0.67 -21.34
N GLN A 14 11.50 -1.77 -20.64
CA GLN A 14 10.70 -1.84 -19.39
C GLN A 14 11.24 -0.97 -18.26
N ASP A 15 12.57 -0.92 -18.07
CA ASP A 15 13.16 -0.09 -17.00
C ASP A 15 12.97 1.40 -17.27
N ALA A 16 12.92 1.79 -18.56
CA ALA A 16 12.61 3.15 -18.93
C ALA A 16 11.13 3.51 -18.66
N HIS A 17 10.20 2.57 -18.89
CA HIS A 17 8.80 2.72 -18.49
C HIS A 17 8.68 2.87 -16.98
N GLU A 18 9.31 1.99 -16.18
CA GLU A 18 9.25 2.02 -14.72
C GLU A 18 9.82 3.32 -14.15
N GLY A 19 10.98 3.75 -14.66
CA GLY A 19 11.59 5.03 -14.27
C GLY A 19 10.73 6.22 -14.66
N LEU A 20 10.12 6.21 -15.84
CA LEU A 20 9.24 7.28 -16.29
C LEU A 20 7.93 7.31 -15.50
N ALA A 21 7.34 6.14 -15.16
CA ALA A 21 6.19 6.03 -14.26
C ALA A 21 6.48 6.70 -12.93
N THR A 22 7.60 6.33 -12.29
CA THR A 22 8.01 6.88 -11.00
C THR A 22 8.13 8.40 -11.05
N VAL A 23 8.85 8.93 -12.04
CA VAL A 23 9.07 10.38 -12.18
C VAL A 23 7.77 11.11 -12.51
N ALA A 24 6.93 10.56 -13.39
CA ALA A 24 5.67 11.19 -13.76
C ALA A 24 4.69 11.24 -12.57
N LEU A 25 4.56 10.17 -11.81
CA LEU A 25 3.71 10.13 -10.61
C LEU A 25 4.21 11.10 -9.54
N LEU A 26 5.53 11.18 -9.30
CA LEU A 26 6.12 12.15 -8.37
C LEU A 26 5.86 13.61 -8.77
N LEU A 27 5.79 13.89 -10.07
CA LEU A 27 5.50 15.22 -10.60
C LEU A 27 3.99 15.52 -10.74
N GLY A 28 3.12 14.62 -10.28
CA GLY A 28 1.67 14.77 -10.41
C GLY A 28 1.12 14.56 -11.82
N ARG A 29 1.91 14.01 -12.74
CA ARG A 29 1.50 13.67 -14.11
C ARG A 29 0.85 12.29 -14.13
N PHE A 30 -0.30 12.16 -13.47
CA PHE A 30 -0.90 10.87 -13.19
C PHE A 30 -1.29 10.10 -14.44
N ALA A 31 -1.86 10.74 -15.46
CA ALA A 31 -2.23 10.07 -16.71
C ALA A 31 -1.01 9.40 -17.39
N GLU A 32 0.10 10.14 -17.52
CA GLU A 32 1.36 9.62 -18.07
C GLU A 32 1.95 8.54 -17.14
N GLY A 33 1.92 8.81 -15.84
CA GLY A 33 2.50 7.92 -14.83
C GLY A 33 1.82 6.55 -14.81
N TRP A 34 0.49 6.51 -14.78
CA TRP A 34 -0.26 5.25 -14.76
C TRP A 34 -0.14 4.48 -16.07
N GLU A 35 -0.05 5.16 -17.21
CA GLU A 35 0.20 4.50 -18.50
C GLU A 35 1.53 3.73 -18.48
N HIS A 36 2.59 4.35 -17.97
CA HIS A 36 3.89 3.71 -17.86
C HIS A 36 3.97 2.69 -16.71
N TYR A 37 3.20 2.86 -15.63
CA TYR A 37 3.16 1.94 -14.48
C TYR A 37 2.66 0.54 -14.84
N ARG A 38 1.97 0.37 -15.94
CA ARG A 38 1.58 -0.93 -16.51
C ARG A 38 2.76 -1.84 -16.83
N HIS A 39 3.94 -1.25 -16.99
CA HIS A 39 5.20 -1.97 -17.28
C HIS A 39 6.04 -2.24 -16.02
N ARG A 40 5.47 -2.07 -14.81
CA ARG A 40 6.15 -2.30 -13.54
C ARG A 40 6.70 -3.72 -13.41
N ILE A 41 7.70 -3.90 -12.56
CA ILE A 41 8.45 -5.16 -12.45
C ILE A 41 7.56 -6.38 -12.17
N SER A 42 6.49 -6.23 -11.39
CA SER A 42 5.54 -7.32 -11.09
C SER A 42 4.87 -7.89 -12.34
N MET A 43 4.70 -7.08 -13.39
CA MET A 43 4.12 -7.51 -14.66
C MET A 43 5.08 -8.36 -15.51
N ARG A 44 6.33 -8.49 -15.10
CA ARG A 44 7.37 -9.31 -15.75
C ARG A 44 7.51 -10.69 -15.11
N LEU A 45 6.87 -10.90 -13.96
CA LEU A 45 6.99 -12.14 -13.22
C LEU A 45 6.09 -13.23 -13.83
N PRO A 46 6.47 -14.51 -13.74
CA PRO A 46 5.61 -15.61 -14.14
C PRO A 46 4.26 -15.54 -13.39
N GLY A 47 3.17 -15.70 -14.14
CA GLY A 47 1.82 -15.64 -13.59
C GLY A 47 1.26 -14.22 -13.43
N ALA A 48 1.95 -13.19 -13.94
CA ALA A 48 1.39 -11.85 -13.98
C ALA A 48 0.07 -11.81 -14.75
N VAL A 49 -0.92 -11.13 -14.18
CA VAL A 49 -2.22 -10.95 -14.80
C VAL A 49 -2.21 -9.70 -15.65
N LEU A 50 -2.39 -9.84 -16.95
CA LEU A 50 -2.50 -8.69 -17.83
C LEU A 50 -3.89 -8.06 -17.70
N PRO A 51 -3.99 -6.74 -17.45
CA PRO A 51 -5.27 -6.08 -17.37
C PRO A 51 -5.97 -6.04 -18.74
N PRO A 52 -7.31 -5.98 -18.77
CA PRO A 52 -8.02 -5.68 -19.99
C PRO A 52 -7.61 -4.31 -20.53
N PRO A 53 -7.69 -4.07 -21.85
CA PRO A 53 -7.32 -2.77 -22.43
C PRO A 53 -8.19 -1.62 -21.92
N VAL A 54 -9.43 -1.94 -21.57
CA VAL A 54 -10.45 -0.98 -21.09
C VAL A 54 -11.44 -1.72 -20.18
N LEU A 55 -11.92 -1.03 -19.14
CA LEU A 55 -13.11 -1.43 -18.38
C LEU A 55 -14.31 -0.61 -18.86
N PRO A 56 -15.49 -1.25 -19.08
CA PRO A 56 -16.73 -0.52 -19.36
C PRO A 56 -17.06 0.51 -18.26
N ALA A 57 -17.70 1.60 -18.66
CA ALA A 57 -18.20 2.60 -17.71
C ALA A 57 -19.31 2.00 -16.81
N ASP A 58 -20.17 1.15 -17.38
CA ASP A 58 -21.17 0.36 -16.65
C ASP A 58 -20.66 -1.07 -16.48
N LEU A 59 -20.58 -1.52 -15.24
CA LEU A 59 -20.16 -2.86 -14.84
C LEU A 59 -21.31 -3.61 -14.14
N ALA A 60 -22.55 -3.16 -14.30
CA ALA A 60 -23.70 -3.79 -13.67
C ALA A 60 -23.78 -5.30 -14.00
N GLY A 61 -23.80 -6.12 -12.96
CA GLY A 61 -23.81 -7.58 -13.06
C GLY A 61 -22.50 -8.21 -13.52
N ARG A 62 -21.44 -7.45 -13.74
CA ARG A 62 -20.12 -7.97 -14.12
C ARG A 62 -19.30 -8.37 -12.90
N ARG A 63 -18.62 -9.51 -13.00
CA ARG A 63 -17.68 -10.00 -11.98
C ARG A 63 -16.28 -9.52 -12.33
N VAL A 64 -15.69 -8.73 -11.44
CA VAL A 64 -14.32 -8.23 -11.58
C VAL A 64 -13.44 -8.90 -10.53
N LEU A 65 -12.51 -9.73 -10.98
CA LEU A 65 -11.48 -10.32 -10.14
C LEU A 65 -10.28 -9.37 -10.07
N VAL A 66 -10.00 -8.87 -8.90
CA VAL A 66 -8.79 -8.12 -8.61
C VAL A 66 -7.82 -9.06 -7.88
N VAL A 67 -6.58 -9.11 -8.34
CA VAL A 67 -5.53 -9.91 -7.70
C VAL A 67 -4.49 -9.01 -7.04
N ARG A 68 -3.85 -9.54 -6.02
CA ARG A 68 -2.76 -8.85 -5.34
C ARG A 68 -1.60 -8.55 -6.29
N ASP A 69 -0.85 -7.50 -5.94
CA ASP A 69 0.34 -7.09 -6.67
C ASP A 69 1.33 -6.46 -5.69
N GLN A 70 2.62 -6.65 -5.94
CA GLN A 70 3.73 -6.07 -5.18
C GLN A 70 3.69 -6.41 -3.67
N GLY A 71 3.74 -5.41 -2.81
CA GLY A 71 3.80 -5.57 -1.34
C GLY A 71 2.47 -5.32 -0.64
N LEU A 72 2.40 -5.69 0.65
CA LEU A 72 1.18 -5.52 1.47
C LEU A 72 0.70 -4.07 1.53
N GLY A 73 1.64 -3.11 1.55
CA GLY A 73 1.32 -1.69 1.55
C GLY A 73 0.66 -1.24 0.25
N ASP A 74 1.13 -1.79 -0.87
CA ASP A 74 0.57 -1.51 -2.18
C ASP A 74 -0.84 -2.08 -2.31
N GLU A 75 -1.07 -3.32 -1.82
CA GLU A 75 -2.41 -3.90 -1.77
C GLU A 75 -3.39 -2.99 -1.01
N ILE A 76 -3.05 -2.58 0.21
CA ILE A 76 -3.91 -1.71 1.03
C ILE A 76 -4.12 -0.35 0.35
N PHE A 77 -3.07 0.21 -0.23
CA PHE A 77 -3.15 1.50 -0.91
C PHE A 77 -4.09 1.45 -2.13
N PHE A 78 -3.91 0.47 -3.01
CA PHE A 78 -4.65 0.39 -4.26
C PHE A 78 -6.08 -0.14 -4.07
N LEU A 79 -6.38 -0.89 -3.00
CA LEU A 79 -7.74 -1.38 -2.73
C LEU A 79 -8.77 -0.26 -2.52
N ARG A 80 -8.35 0.98 -2.26
CA ARG A 80 -9.27 2.14 -2.28
C ARG A 80 -10.02 2.28 -3.61
N PHE A 81 -9.42 1.84 -4.70
CA PHE A 81 -10.01 1.86 -6.04
C PHE A 81 -11.09 0.78 -6.27
N ALA A 82 -11.32 -0.14 -5.33
CA ALA A 82 -12.45 -1.05 -5.38
C ALA A 82 -13.80 -0.32 -5.25
N ALA A 83 -13.87 0.78 -4.50
CA ALA A 83 -15.08 1.56 -4.35
C ALA A 83 -15.62 2.14 -5.69
N PRO A 84 -14.80 2.77 -6.54
CA PRO A 84 -15.23 3.15 -7.88
C PRO A 84 -15.68 2.00 -8.78
N LEU A 85 -15.09 0.80 -8.66
CA LEU A 85 -15.58 -0.37 -9.39
C LEU A 85 -17.01 -0.74 -8.94
N LYS A 86 -17.25 -0.79 -7.64
CA LYS A 86 -18.57 -1.04 -7.06
C LYS A 86 -19.59 0.04 -7.46
N ALA A 87 -19.17 1.30 -7.49
CA ALA A 87 -20.03 2.39 -7.94
C ALA A 87 -20.45 2.27 -9.41
N ARG A 88 -19.65 1.57 -10.25
CA ARG A 88 -20.02 1.17 -11.63
C ARG A 88 -20.88 -0.10 -11.68
N GLY A 89 -21.30 -0.68 -10.54
CA GLY A 89 -22.14 -1.86 -10.47
C GLY A 89 -21.40 -3.21 -10.50
N ALA A 90 -20.07 -3.21 -10.40
CA ALA A 90 -19.29 -4.44 -10.39
C ALA A 90 -19.51 -5.28 -9.13
N HIS A 91 -19.53 -6.60 -9.29
CA HIS A 91 -19.30 -7.55 -8.20
C HIS A 91 -17.78 -7.75 -8.06
N VAL A 92 -17.19 -7.12 -7.05
CA VAL A 92 -15.73 -7.08 -6.87
C VAL A 92 -15.26 -8.24 -6.01
N MET A 93 -14.51 -9.14 -6.62
CA MET A 93 -13.82 -10.25 -5.97
C MET A 93 -12.35 -9.93 -5.84
N TYR A 94 -11.75 -10.29 -4.72
CA TYR A 94 -10.34 -10.01 -4.47
C TYR A 94 -9.58 -11.23 -3.96
N ARG A 95 -8.39 -11.46 -4.49
CA ARG A 95 -7.46 -12.49 -4.02
C ARG A 95 -6.29 -11.82 -3.28
N PRO A 96 -6.37 -11.70 -1.94
CA PRO A 96 -5.39 -10.99 -1.13
C PRO A 96 -4.13 -11.82 -0.86
N ASP A 97 -3.10 -11.15 -0.35
CA ASP A 97 -2.13 -11.85 0.48
C ASP A 97 -2.85 -12.43 1.71
N PRO A 98 -2.61 -13.71 2.08
CA PRO A 98 -3.29 -14.35 3.19
C PRO A 98 -3.18 -13.59 4.52
N ARG A 99 -2.10 -12.85 4.74
CA ARG A 99 -1.88 -12.00 5.93
C ARG A 99 -2.88 -10.85 6.05
N LEU A 100 -3.45 -10.40 4.94
CA LEU A 100 -4.42 -9.30 4.88
C LEU A 100 -5.87 -9.77 4.91
N ALA A 101 -6.14 -11.04 4.63
CA ALA A 101 -7.50 -11.56 4.41
C ALA A 101 -8.46 -11.22 5.57
N ALA A 102 -8.07 -11.53 6.82
CA ALA A 102 -8.89 -11.27 8.00
C ALA A 102 -9.12 -9.77 8.26
N MET A 103 -8.18 -8.92 7.90
CA MET A 103 -8.29 -7.47 8.01
C MET A 103 -9.23 -6.92 6.94
N LEU A 104 -9.07 -7.37 5.70
CA LEU A 104 -9.87 -6.92 4.56
C LEU A 104 -11.33 -7.37 4.65
N ALA A 105 -11.59 -8.55 5.23
CA ALA A 105 -12.96 -9.03 5.47
C ALA A 105 -13.81 -8.07 6.31
N ARG A 106 -13.19 -7.27 7.17
CA ARG A 106 -13.89 -6.28 8.01
C ARG A 106 -14.21 -4.96 7.29
N THR A 107 -13.61 -4.73 6.12
CA THR A 107 -13.79 -3.43 5.42
C THR A 107 -15.14 -3.29 4.73
N GLY A 108 -15.76 -4.39 4.33
CA GLY A 108 -17.00 -4.39 3.54
C GLY A 108 -16.88 -3.82 2.12
N ILE A 109 -15.65 -3.45 1.69
CA ILE A 109 -15.42 -2.84 0.38
C ILE A 109 -15.45 -3.86 -0.77
N LEU A 110 -15.27 -5.14 -0.44
CA LEU A 110 -15.20 -6.24 -1.38
C LEU A 110 -16.45 -7.12 -1.24
N ASP A 111 -16.94 -7.65 -2.34
CA ASP A 111 -18.11 -8.54 -2.32
C ASP A 111 -17.68 -9.98 -1.99
N ARG A 112 -16.46 -10.36 -2.38
CA ARG A 112 -15.91 -11.68 -2.05
C ARG A 112 -14.40 -11.64 -1.91
N LEU A 113 -13.89 -12.27 -0.85
CA LEU A 113 -12.48 -12.62 -0.70
C LEU A 113 -12.28 -14.07 -1.10
N LEU A 114 -11.25 -14.32 -1.89
CA LEU A 114 -10.91 -15.65 -2.41
C LEU A 114 -9.71 -16.23 -1.66
N ALA A 115 -9.71 -17.55 -1.49
CA ALA A 115 -8.51 -18.27 -1.10
C ALA A 115 -7.43 -18.22 -2.20
N PRO A 116 -6.14 -18.47 -1.86
CA PRO A 116 -5.03 -18.35 -2.82
C PRO A 116 -5.25 -19.13 -4.13
N ASP A 117 -5.72 -20.37 -4.03
CA ASP A 117 -5.87 -21.28 -5.16
C ASP A 117 -7.33 -21.50 -5.58
N GLU A 118 -8.24 -20.68 -5.07
CA GLU A 118 -9.65 -20.81 -5.37
C GLU A 118 -9.93 -20.42 -6.82
N ALA A 119 -10.43 -21.38 -7.61
CA ALA A 119 -10.89 -21.12 -8.96
C ALA A 119 -12.19 -20.32 -8.96
N VAL A 120 -12.25 -19.27 -9.76
CA VAL A 120 -13.45 -18.44 -9.93
C VAL A 120 -13.54 -17.94 -11.36
N GLU A 121 -14.75 -17.88 -11.87
CA GLU A 121 -15.00 -17.21 -13.15
C GLU A 121 -15.19 -15.70 -12.93
N ALA A 122 -14.59 -14.91 -13.80
CA ALA A 122 -14.71 -13.47 -13.82
C ALA A 122 -14.84 -12.95 -15.24
N ASP A 123 -15.59 -11.86 -15.42
CA ASP A 123 -15.72 -11.20 -16.71
C ASP A 123 -14.48 -10.38 -17.03
N PHE A 124 -13.86 -9.83 -15.98
CA PHE A 124 -12.60 -9.08 -16.06
C PHE A 124 -11.66 -9.50 -14.93
N THR A 125 -10.38 -9.62 -15.25
CA THR A 125 -9.32 -9.84 -14.25
C THR A 125 -8.23 -8.79 -14.42
N CYS A 126 -7.79 -8.22 -13.31
CA CYS A 126 -6.70 -7.24 -13.28
C CYS A 126 -5.93 -7.32 -11.96
N SER A 127 -4.74 -6.76 -11.95
CA SER A 127 -3.97 -6.57 -10.74
C SER A 127 -4.46 -5.32 -10.00
N VAL A 128 -4.35 -5.30 -8.67
CA VAL A 128 -4.75 -4.15 -7.85
C VAL A 128 -4.02 -2.87 -8.27
N GLY A 129 -2.77 -2.97 -8.71
CA GLY A 129 -1.96 -1.85 -9.20
C GLY A 129 -2.40 -1.28 -10.56
N ASP A 130 -3.26 -1.98 -11.32
CA ASP A 130 -3.79 -1.50 -12.60
C ASP A 130 -5.02 -0.60 -12.44
N LEU A 131 -5.65 -0.62 -11.26
CA LEU A 131 -6.92 0.05 -11.03
C LEU A 131 -6.89 1.57 -11.30
N PRO A 132 -5.86 2.34 -10.91
CA PRO A 132 -5.82 3.77 -11.23
C PRO A 132 -5.86 4.04 -12.73
N TRP A 133 -5.13 3.25 -13.50
CA TRP A 133 -5.12 3.35 -14.96
C TRP A 133 -6.46 2.94 -15.58
N LEU A 134 -6.98 1.77 -15.20
CA LEU A 134 -8.27 1.24 -15.70
C LEU A 134 -9.47 2.15 -15.38
N LEU A 135 -9.41 2.88 -14.28
CA LEU A 135 -10.43 3.84 -13.86
C LEU A 135 -10.21 5.24 -14.45
N GLY A 136 -9.09 5.44 -15.14
CA GLY A 136 -8.80 6.69 -15.85
C GLY A 136 -8.33 7.82 -14.95
N MET A 137 -7.69 7.52 -13.80
CA MET A 137 -7.19 8.53 -12.88
C MET A 137 -6.14 9.43 -13.54
N ARG A 138 -6.40 10.75 -13.57
CA ARG A 138 -5.55 11.77 -14.19
C ARG A 138 -5.02 12.80 -13.21
N GLU A 139 -5.71 12.98 -12.08
CA GLU A 139 -5.39 13.98 -11.06
C GLU A 139 -5.45 13.37 -9.67
N CYS A 140 -4.72 13.97 -8.73
CA CYS A 140 -4.70 13.53 -7.33
C CYS A 140 -6.09 13.62 -6.66
N SER A 141 -6.88 14.62 -7.05
CA SER A 141 -8.26 14.84 -6.60
C SER A 141 -9.22 13.70 -6.92
N GLU A 142 -8.91 12.90 -7.94
CA GLU A 142 -9.69 11.73 -8.37
C GLU A 142 -9.35 10.47 -7.56
N ALA A 143 -8.31 10.52 -6.72
CA ALA A 143 -7.97 9.39 -5.86
C ALA A 143 -9.09 9.13 -4.83
N PRO A 144 -9.63 7.91 -4.76
CA PRO A 144 -10.64 7.59 -3.76
C PRO A 144 -10.10 7.79 -2.34
N PRO A 145 -10.98 8.03 -1.35
CA PRO A 145 -10.59 8.08 0.05
C PRO A 145 -9.79 6.85 0.47
N SER A 146 -8.93 7.01 1.47
CA SER A 146 -8.18 5.88 2.04
C SER A 146 -9.11 4.79 2.53
N LEU A 147 -8.66 3.55 2.39
CA LEU A 147 -9.38 2.39 2.91
C LEU A 147 -9.55 2.51 4.43
N VAL A 148 -10.79 2.42 4.90
CA VAL A 148 -11.09 2.37 6.33
C VAL A 148 -10.94 0.94 6.83
N LEU A 149 -10.08 0.74 7.80
CA LEU A 149 -9.81 -0.56 8.42
C LEU A 149 -10.47 -0.58 9.80
N PRO A 150 -11.66 -1.20 9.96
CA PRO A 150 -12.35 -1.25 11.24
C PRO A 150 -11.52 -1.99 12.30
N PRO A 151 -11.37 -1.44 13.50
CA PRO A 151 -10.66 -2.11 14.59
C PRO A 151 -11.43 -3.33 15.07
N ILE A 152 -10.73 -4.24 15.77
CA ILE A 152 -11.34 -5.35 16.49
C ILE A 152 -11.66 -4.87 17.91
N ALA A 153 -12.92 -4.92 18.34
CA ALA A 153 -13.39 -4.30 19.58
C ALA A 153 -12.68 -4.80 20.84
N ALA A 154 -12.67 -6.11 21.09
CA ALA A 154 -12.13 -6.67 22.34
C ALA A 154 -10.62 -6.38 22.56
N PRO A 155 -9.72 -6.56 21.58
CA PRO A 155 -8.33 -6.12 21.70
C PRO A 155 -8.19 -4.61 21.90
N CYS A 156 -9.10 -3.78 21.38
CA CYS A 156 -9.04 -2.33 21.58
C CYS A 156 -9.27 -1.92 23.03
N ASP A 157 -10.15 -2.57 23.75
CA ASP A 157 -10.41 -2.25 25.16
C ASP A 157 -9.22 -2.63 26.06
N ALA A 158 -8.63 -3.81 25.83
CA ALA A 158 -7.41 -4.22 26.52
C ALA A 158 -6.25 -3.27 26.22
N LEU A 159 -6.11 -2.85 24.96
CA LEU A 159 -5.07 -1.91 24.53
C LEU A 159 -5.29 -0.53 25.18
N ARG A 160 -6.51 -0.03 25.26
CA ARG A 160 -6.81 1.25 25.96
C ARG A 160 -6.39 1.20 27.42
N ALA A 161 -6.66 0.09 28.11
CA ALA A 161 -6.25 -0.10 29.50
C ALA A 161 -4.73 -0.14 29.65
N LEU A 162 -4.02 -0.81 28.74
CA LEU A 162 -2.56 -0.83 28.69
C LEU A 162 -1.99 0.58 28.46
N LEU A 163 -2.45 1.27 27.45
CA LEU A 163 -1.98 2.61 27.09
C LEU A 163 -2.15 3.60 28.23
N ALA A 164 -3.26 3.54 28.96
CA ALA A 164 -3.51 4.39 30.12
C ALA A 164 -2.49 4.20 31.25
N ARG A 165 -1.85 3.02 31.34
CA ARG A 165 -0.79 2.74 32.32
C ARG A 165 0.59 3.23 31.85
N LEU A 166 0.82 3.31 30.53
CA LEU A 166 2.11 3.69 29.97
C LEU A 166 2.36 5.20 30.06
N GLY A 167 1.30 6.02 30.02
CA GLY A 167 1.44 7.47 30.15
C GLY A 167 0.27 8.26 29.58
N ALA A 168 0.46 9.58 29.54
CA ALA A 168 -0.54 10.53 29.10
C ALA A 168 -0.67 10.59 27.58
N ARG A 169 -1.86 10.98 27.09
CA ARG A 169 -2.12 11.31 25.69
C ARG A 169 -1.41 12.63 25.29
N PRO A 170 -1.13 12.84 24.00
CA PRO A 170 -1.34 11.91 22.90
C PRO A 170 -0.38 10.72 22.92
N TYR A 171 -0.80 9.59 22.32
CA TYR A 171 0.09 8.46 22.06
C TYR A 171 0.69 8.61 20.67
N ILE A 172 2.02 8.45 20.57
CA ILE A 172 2.77 8.67 19.34
C ILE A 172 3.42 7.35 18.94
N GLY A 173 2.83 6.67 17.95
CA GLY A 173 3.42 5.45 17.40
C GLY A 173 4.58 5.78 16.46
N VAL A 174 5.73 5.14 16.66
CA VAL A 174 6.93 5.36 15.85
C VAL A 174 7.47 4.08 15.24
N THR A 175 7.92 4.19 14.00
CA THR A 175 8.75 3.21 13.31
C THR A 175 9.84 3.99 12.56
N TRP A 176 11.05 3.50 12.52
CA TRP A 176 12.19 4.22 11.94
C TRP A 176 12.83 3.53 10.75
N ARG A 177 12.41 2.29 10.44
CA ARG A 177 12.84 1.63 9.21
C ARG A 177 11.74 0.77 8.62
N ALA A 178 11.78 0.67 7.30
CA ALA A 178 10.92 -0.20 6.51
C ALA A 178 11.68 -0.70 5.27
N GLY A 179 11.20 -1.80 4.70
CA GLY A 179 11.85 -2.47 3.58
C GLY A 179 12.78 -3.59 4.05
N ASP A 180 13.37 -4.28 3.08
CA ASP A 180 14.25 -5.42 3.30
C ASP A 180 15.58 -5.16 2.60
N LYS A 181 16.65 -4.98 3.38
CA LYS A 181 18.01 -4.72 2.87
C LYS A 181 18.54 -5.84 1.98
N THR A 182 18.00 -7.05 2.12
CA THR A 182 18.47 -8.22 1.36
C THR A 182 17.90 -8.30 -0.06
N LYS A 183 16.85 -7.53 -0.34
CA LYS A 183 16.20 -7.51 -1.65
C LYS A 183 16.79 -6.43 -2.53
N ALA A 184 17.44 -6.81 -3.62
CA ALA A 184 18.16 -5.89 -4.52
C ALA A 184 17.33 -4.74 -5.10
N HIS A 185 16.01 -4.90 -5.17
CA HIS A 185 15.09 -3.88 -5.72
C HIS A 185 14.11 -3.31 -4.66
N ALA A 186 14.26 -3.68 -3.39
CA ALA A 186 13.42 -3.13 -2.33
C ALA A 186 13.91 -1.74 -1.92
N LEU A 187 13.01 -0.78 -1.90
CA LEU A 187 13.30 0.53 -1.36
C LEU A 187 13.47 0.42 0.16
N TYR A 188 14.72 0.47 0.63
CA TYR A 188 15.02 0.52 2.04
C TYR A 188 14.89 1.96 2.54
N LYS A 189 14.06 2.16 3.53
CA LYS A 189 13.78 3.46 4.14
C LYS A 189 14.21 3.39 5.60
N GLU A 190 15.08 4.29 6.01
CA GLU A 190 15.54 4.40 7.39
C GLU A 190 15.63 5.87 7.81
N CYS A 191 15.13 6.16 8.99
CA CYS A 191 15.31 7.44 9.66
C CYS A 191 16.31 7.24 10.81
N PRO A 192 17.42 7.98 10.90
CA PRO A 192 18.34 7.88 12.04
C PRO A 192 17.59 8.12 13.36
N LEU A 193 17.83 7.27 14.36
CA LEU A 193 17.17 7.38 15.66
C LEU A 193 17.43 8.73 16.36
N SER A 194 18.63 9.30 16.18
CA SER A 194 18.98 10.62 16.68
C SER A 194 18.09 11.73 16.10
N ASP A 195 17.78 11.66 14.81
CA ASP A 195 16.95 12.66 14.14
C ASP A 195 15.49 12.52 14.54
N LEU A 196 14.98 11.28 14.61
CA LEU A 196 13.64 10.97 15.10
C LEU A 196 13.47 11.46 16.55
N ALA A 197 14.43 11.15 17.44
CA ALA A 197 14.41 11.58 18.82
C ALA A 197 14.46 13.12 18.97
N ARG A 198 15.26 13.80 18.14
CA ARG A 198 15.34 15.27 18.16
C ARG A 198 13.99 15.93 17.87
N VAL A 199 13.25 15.41 16.91
CA VAL A 199 11.90 15.89 16.59
C VAL A 199 10.93 15.57 17.73
N LEU A 200 10.94 14.34 18.21
CA LEU A 200 10.00 13.87 19.23
C LEU A 200 10.20 14.49 20.61
N ARG A 201 11.39 14.97 20.95
CA ARG A 201 11.61 15.73 22.19
C ARG A 201 10.71 16.96 22.31
N GLN A 202 10.34 17.55 21.17
CA GLN A 202 9.52 18.76 21.11
C GLN A 202 8.02 18.46 21.12
N VAL A 203 7.65 17.19 20.98
CA VAL A 203 6.25 16.78 20.90
C VAL A 203 5.83 16.15 22.23
N PRO A 204 4.85 16.70 22.95
CA PRO A 204 4.37 16.08 24.18
C PRO A 204 3.64 14.76 23.91
N GLY A 205 3.59 13.87 24.90
CA GLY A 205 2.87 12.61 24.81
C GLY A 205 3.73 11.37 25.08
N THR A 206 3.10 10.22 25.04
CA THR A 206 3.72 8.91 25.28
C THR A 206 4.17 8.29 23.96
N VAL A 207 5.46 7.93 23.85
CA VAL A 207 6.02 7.34 22.65
C VAL A 207 5.87 5.82 22.71
N LEU A 208 5.26 5.25 21.65
CA LEU A 208 5.04 3.82 21.46
C LEU A 208 5.89 3.33 20.27
N VAL A 209 6.70 2.33 20.49
CA VAL A 209 7.53 1.74 19.45
C VAL A 209 6.70 0.71 18.69
N LEU A 210 6.50 0.95 17.41
CA LEU A 210 5.80 0.05 16.48
C LEU A 210 6.77 -0.60 15.47
N GLN A 211 8.07 -0.47 15.74
CA GLN A 211 9.11 -1.03 14.90
C GLN A 211 9.09 -2.56 14.97
N ARG A 212 8.87 -3.22 13.85
CA ARG A 212 8.98 -4.68 13.76
C ARG A 212 10.45 -5.10 13.85
N HIS A 213 10.72 -6.10 14.69
CA HIS A 213 12.04 -6.67 14.88
C HIS A 213 13.11 -5.60 15.16
N PRO A 214 12.96 -4.81 16.23
CA PRO A 214 14.05 -3.94 16.67
C PRO A 214 15.27 -4.80 17.04
N ALA A 215 16.46 -4.25 16.86
CA ALA A 215 17.68 -4.92 17.32
C ALA A 215 17.72 -4.91 18.86
N GLU A 216 18.48 -5.83 19.44
CA GLU A 216 18.68 -5.89 20.88
C GLU A 216 19.26 -4.56 21.40
N GLY A 217 18.68 -4.00 22.43
CA GLY A 217 19.07 -2.71 23.00
C GLY A 217 18.70 -1.45 22.17
N GLU A 218 18.07 -1.61 21.01
CA GLU A 218 17.78 -0.49 20.11
C GLU A 218 16.70 0.45 20.70
N ILE A 219 15.70 -0.10 21.39
CA ILE A 219 14.62 0.68 22.02
C ILE A 219 15.19 1.48 23.19
N GLU A 220 16.04 0.87 24.00
CA GLU A 220 16.72 1.52 25.13
C GLU A 220 17.66 2.64 24.62
N ALA A 221 18.40 2.38 23.56
CA ALA A 221 19.25 3.40 22.93
C ALA A 221 18.42 4.57 22.41
N PHE A 222 17.27 4.29 21.79
CA PHE A 222 16.34 5.32 21.36
C PHE A 222 15.76 6.12 22.54
N ALA A 223 15.31 5.46 23.59
CA ALA A 223 14.77 6.11 24.80
C ALA A 223 15.84 7.01 25.45
N ASN A 224 17.08 6.58 25.53
CA ASN A 224 18.20 7.37 26.04
C ASN A 224 18.42 8.64 25.22
N VAL A 225 18.45 8.52 23.89
CA VAL A 225 18.59 9.69 23.01
C VAL A 225 17.33 10.57 23.08
N LEU A 226 16.14 10.00 23.21
CA LEU A 226 14.89 10.73 23.35
C LEU A 226 14.80 11.51 24.68
N GLY A 227 15.44 11.00 25.75
CA GLY A 227 15.43 11.59 27.10
C GLY A 227 14.13 11.32 27.87
N ARG A 228 13.34 10.34 27.43
CA ARG A 228 12.12 9.86 28.11
C ARG A 228 11.79 8.43 27.66
N PRO A 229 10.91 7.70 28.40
CA PRO A 229 10.54 6.34 28.02
C PRO A 229 9.97 6.24 26.61
N ALA A 230 10.34 5.17 25.93
CA ALA A 230 9.71 4.69 24.71
C ALA A 230 9.26 3.24 24.98
N HIS A 231 7.99 2.95 24.75
CA HIS A 231 7.34 1.70 25.15
C HIS A 231 7.10 0.82 23.92
N ASP A 232 7.48 -0.47 24.04
CA ASP A 232 7.19 -1.52 23.06
C ASP A 232 5.85 -2.21 23.39
#